data_078525f2e37999ef36fd4d2aad706e9a
#
_entry.id   078525f2e37999ef36fd4d2aad706e9a
#
_cell.length_a   1.000
_cell.length_b   1.000
_cell.length_c   1.000
_cell.angle_alpha   90.00
_cell.angle_beta   90.00
_cell.angle_gamma   90.00
#
_symmetry.space_group_name_H-M   'P 1'
#
loop_
_entity.id
_entity.type
_entity.pdbx_description
1 polymer ?
#
loop_
_entity_poly.entity_id
_entity_poly.type
_entity_poly.pdbx_seq_one_letter_code
_entity_poly.pdbx_strand_id
1 'polypeptide(L)'
;MYQSINESEFRSAFHSCGRGEQFSYEGLTILFEGLEQYEQDTGEEIELDVIALCCEYSELSESEIKDSYAYMMDKGETLEEFLSDNTYVLGSHETKGIKYFIFQQF
;
A
#
# COMPACT_ATOMS: atom_id res chain seq x y z
N MET A 1 -1.26 9.64 -12.29
CA MET A 1 -2.72 9.36 -12.41
C MET A 1 -3.34 10.30 -13.42
N TYR A 2 -4.45 9.92 -13.97
CA TYR A 2 -5.13 10.77 -14.95
C TYR A 2 -5.41 12.15 -14.36
N GLN A 3 -5.39 13.18 -15.21
CA GLN A 3 -5.73 14.55 -14.86
C GLN A 3 -4.79 15.20 -13.84
N SER A 4 -3.58 14.73 -13.71
CA SER A 4 -2.56 15.31 -12.82
C SER A 4 -3.05 15.48 -11.38
N ILE A 5 -3.63 14.45 -10.82
CA ILE A 5 -4.13 14.44 -9.45
C ILE A 5 -2.96 14.56 -8.48
N ASN A 6 -3.05 15.49 -7.53
CA ASN A 6 -2.05 15.66 -6.48
C ASN A 6 -2.42 14.83 -5.24
N GLU A 7 -1.51 14.79 -4.25
CA GLU A 7 -1.71 13.99 -3.04
C GLU A 7 -2.96 14.42 -2.26
N SER A 8 -3.23 15.72 -2.18
CA SER A 8 -4.41 16.23 -1.48
C SER A 8 -5.70 15.77 -2.14
N GLU A 9 -5.75 15.80 -3.45
CA GLU A 9 -6.91 15.31 -4.22
C GLU A 9 -7.07 13.80 -4.06
N PHE A 10 -5.96 13.07 -4.04
CA PHE A 10 -5.94 11.63 -3.81
C PHE A 10 -6.56 11.28 -2.45
N ARG A 11 -6.13 11.97 -1.38
CA ARG A 11 -6.69 11.79 -0.03
C ARG A 11 -8.18 12.11 0.01
N SER A 12 -8.56 13.23 -0.61
CA SER A 12 -9.96 13.66 -0.66
C SER A 12 -10.85 12.62 -1.35
N ALA A 13 -10.34 11.97 -2.40
CA ALA A 13 -11.08 10.93 -3.10
C ALA A 13 -11.39 9.75 -2.19
N PHE A 14 -10.42 9.32 -1.35
CA PHE A 14 -10.65 8.24 -0.38
C PHE A 14 -11.71 8.63 0.65
N HIS A 15 -11.65 9.85 1.18
CA HIS A 15 -12.64 10.33 2.14
C HIS A 15 -14.04 10.42 1.50
N SER A 16 -14.13 10.92 0.28
CA SER A 16 -15.40 11.06 -0.44
C SER A 16 -16.08 9.72 -0.72
N CYS A 17 -15.27 8.67 -0.89
CA CYS A 17 -15.81 7.31 -1.09
C CYS A 17 -16.07 6.57 0.22
N GLY A 18 -15.91 7.22 1.38
CA GLY A 18 -16.06 6.59 2.68
C GLY A 18 -14.94 5.64 3.04
N ARG A 19 -13.78 5.77 2.39
CA ARG A 19 -12.61 4.91 2.59
C ARG A 19 -11.45 5.62 3.26
N GLY A 20 -11.71 6.76 3.91
CA GLY A 20 -10.66 7.57 4.54
C GLY A 20 -9.91 6.85 5.65
N GLU A 21 -10.48 5.80 6.24
CA GLU A 21 -9.85 5.01 7.29
C GLU A 21 -9.21 3.71 6.78
N GLN A 22 -9.35 3.39 5.49
CA GLN A 22 -8.78 2.19 4.89
C GLN A 22 -7.26 2.19 5.00
N PHE A 23 -6.64 3.36 4.84
CA PHE A 23 -5.20 3.55 4.98
C PHE A 23 -4.96 4.71 5.95
N SER A 24 -3.84 4.65 6.68
CA SER A 24 -3.41 5.76 7.53
C SER A 24 -2.98 6.94 6.68
N TYR A 25 -2.74 8.10 7.32
CA TYR A 25 -2.22 9.28 6.63
C TYR A 25 -0.90 8.95 5.92
N GLU A 26 0.01 8.32 6.62
CA GLU A 26 1.31 7.90 6.08
C GLU A 26 1.14 6.81 5.02
N GLY A 27 0.20 5.90 5.20
CA GLY A 27 -0.10 4.85 4.23
C GLY A 27 -0.61 5.41 2.91
N LEU A 28 -1.45 6.42 2.94
CA LEU A 28 -1.94 7.08 1.72
C LEU A 28 -0.80 7.80 0.98
N THR A 29 0.13 8.43 1.73
CA THR A 29 1.31 9.05 1.13
C THR A 29 2.14 8.02 0.38
N ILE A 30 2.41 6.88 1.01
CA ILE A 30 3.20 5.80 0.41
C ILE A 30 2.48 5.21 -0.80
N LEU A 31 1.19 5.00 -0.70
CA LEU A 31 0.38 4.48 -1.79
C LEU A 31 0.43 5.43 -2.99
N PHE A 32 0.22 6.72 -2.75
CA PHE A 32 0.26 7.73 -3.81
C PHE A 32 1.63 7.79 -4.48
N GLU A 33 2.69 7.88 -3.69
CA GLU A 33 4.07 7.94 -4.21
C GLU A 33 4.45 6.67 -4.95
N GLY A 34 4.05 5.50 -4.45
CA GLY A 34 4.30 4.23 -5.09
C GLY A 34 3.61 4.11 -6.44
N LEU A 35 2.37 4.57 -6.54
CA LEU A 35 1.62 4.58 -7.79
C LEU A 35 2.23 5.54 -8.80
N GLU A 36 2.66 6.73 -8.35
CA GLU A 36 3.35 7.70 -9.21
C GLU A 36 4.66 7.12 -9.75
N GLN A 37 5.41 6.43 -8.92
CA GLN A 37 6.66 5.77 -9.33
C GLN A 37 6.39 4.69 -10.36
N TYR A 38 5.35 3.90 -10.16
CA TYR A 38 4.95 2.87 -11.13
C TYR A 38 4.61 3.49 -12.48
N GLU A 39 3.88 4.60 -12.50
CA GLU A 39 3.55 5.31 -13.73
C GLU A 39 4.81 5.79 -14.45
N GLN A 40 5.80 6.31 -13.70
CA GLN A 40 7.07 6.75 -14.27
C GLN A 40 7.88 5.59 -14.85
N ASP A 41 7.90 4.46 -14.14
CA ASP A 41 8.68 3.30 -14.54
C ASP A 41 8.11 2.59 -15.77
N THR A 42 6.79 2.54 -15.89
CA THR A 42 6.11 1.83 -16.98
C THR A 42 5.67 2.73 -18.13
N GLY A 43 5.60 4.04 -17.88
CA GLY A 43 5.04 4.99 -18.83
C GLY A 43 3.53 4.91 -19.00
N GLU A 44 2.86 4.15 -18.15
CA GLU A 44 1.40 4.00 -18.15
C GLU A 44 0.77 4.92 -17.12
N GLU A 45 -0.41 5.48 -17.43
CA GLU A 45 -1.18 6.24 -16.47
C GLU A 45 -2.16 5.32 -15.74
N ILE A 46 -2.29 5.53 -14.44
CA ILE A 46 -3.20 4.76 -13.59
C ILE A 46 -4.46 5.59 -13.34
N GLU A 47 -5.62 5.00 -13.59
CA GLU A 47 -6.89 5.64 -13.27
C GLU A 47 -7.10 5.64 -11.75
N LEU A 48 -7.54 6.78 -11.21
CA LEU A 48 -7.88 6.84 -9.80
C LEU A 48 -9.21 6.16 -9.54
N ASP A 49 -9.16 4.94 -9.05
CA ASP A 49 -10.32 4.16 -8.66
C ASP A 49 -10.12 3.72 -7.22
N VAL A 50 -10.73 4.45 -6.27
CA VAL A 50 -10.55 4.21 -4.84
C VAL A 50 -10.96 2.80 -4.45
N ILE A 51 -12.06 2.30 -4.96
CA ILE A 51 -12.55 0.96 -4.62
C ILE A 51 -11.57 -0.11 -5.11
N ALA A 52 -11.09 0.01 -6.34
CA ALA A 52 -10.10 -0.92 -6.89
C ALA A 52 -8.81 -0.89 -6.08
N LEU A 53 -8.33 0.30 -5.71
CA LEU A 53 -7.10 0.44 -4.92
C LEU A 53 -7.26 -0.20 -3.53
N CYS A 54 -8.42 -0.03 -2.89
CA CYS A 54 -8.70 -0.67 -1.60
C CYS A 54 -8.73 -2.20 -1.71
N CYS A 55 -9.10 -2.74 -2.86
CA CYS A 55 -9.11 -4.18 -3.11
C CYS A 55 -7.73 -4.72 -3.50
N GLU A 56 -6.91 -3.90 -4.15
CA GLU A 56 -5.60 -4.35 -4.66
C GLU A 56 -4.46 -4.18 -3.66
N TYR A 57 -4.55 -3.20 -2.77
CA TYR A 57 -3.46 -2.86 -1.84
C TYR A 57 -3.93 -2.92 -0.40
N SER A 58 -2.99 -3.25 0.49
CA SER A 58 -3.25 -3.33 1.94
C SER A 58 -2.17 -2.59 2.70
N GLU A 59 -2.56 -2.04 3.85
CA GLU A 59 -1.63 -1.54 4.85
C GLU A 59 -1.80 -2.39 6.11
N LEU A 60 -0.79 -3.19 6.45
CA LEU A 60 -0.82 -4.05 7.62
C LEU A 60 0.45 -3.86 8.45
N SER A 61 0.33 -4.00 9.77
CA SER A 61 1.48 -4.00 10.67
C SER A 61 2.24 -5.33 10.55
N GLU A 62 3.48 -5.34 11.06
CA GLU A 62 4.28 -6.58 11.09
C GLU A 62 3.53 -7.72 11.78
N SER A 63 2.90 -7.45 12.93
CA SER A 63 2.14 -8.47 13.67
C SER A 63 0.99 -9.02 12.84
N GLU A 64 0.24 -8.13 12.18
CA GLU A 64 -0.90 -8.53 11.37
C GLU A 64 -0.48 -9.41 10.20
N ILE A 65 0.63 -9.05 9.55
CA ILE A 65 1.15 -9.84 8.43
C ILE A 65 1.61 -11.20 8.91
N LYS A 66 2.36 -11.26 10.02
CA LYS A 66 2.83 -12.52 10.59
C LYS A 66 1.67 -13.43 10.97
N ASP A 67 0.61 -12.88 11.56
CA ASP A 67 -0.58 -13.66 11.95
C ASP A 67 -1.33 -14.18 10.71
N SER A 68 -1.43 -13.37 9.67
CA SER A 68 -2.19 -13.73 8.47
C SER A 68 -1.44 -14.71 7.56
N TYR A 69 -0.13 -14.60 7.48
CA TYR A 69 0.69 -15.35 6.52
C TYR A 69 1.73 -16.27 7.14
N ALA A 70 1.65 -16.50 8.47
CA ALA A 70 2.61 -17.36 9.17
C ALA A 70 2.76 -18.73 8.52
N TYR A 71 1.66 -19.30 8.02
CA TYR A 71 1.66 -20.62 7.38
C TYR A 71 2.42 -20.63 6.04
N MET A 72 2.66 -19.48 5.44
CA MET A 72 3.37 -19.35 4.15
C MET A 72 4.84 -19.01 4.33
N MET A 73 5.22 -18.48 5.51
CA MET A 73 6.58 -18.02 5.76
C MET A 73 7.50 -19.19 6.10
N ASP A 74 8.68 -19.18 5.50
CA ASP A 74 9.72 -20.15 5.83
C ASP A 74 10.38 -19.82 7.17
N LYS A 75 10.88 -20.82 7.86
CA LYS A 75 11.56 -20.64 9.13
C LYS A 75 12.85 -19.86 8.89
N GLY A 76 12.98 -18.74 9.61
CA GLY A 76 14.14 -17.87 9.47
C GLY A 76 14.04 -16.81 8.39
N GLU A 77 12.94 -16.80 7.63
CA GLU A 77 12.70 -15.78 6.63
C GLU A 77 12.29 -14.47 7.31
N THR A 78 12.86 -13.34 6.87
CA THR A 78 12.41 -12.04 7.36
C THR A 78 11.10 -11.64 6.68
N LEU A 79 10.35 -10.75 7.33
CA LEU A 79 9.10 -10.27 6.79
C LEU A 79 9.29 -9.53 5.45
N GLU A 80 10.34 -8.72 5.35
CA GLU A 80 10.67 -8.00 4.13
C GLU A 80 10.98 -8.97 2.99
N GLU A 81 11.75 -10.02 3.25
CA GLU A 81 12.07 -11.05 2.25
C GLU A 81 10.82 -11.76 1.79
N PHE A 82 9.96 -12.14 2.73
CA PHE A 82 8.69 -12.81 2.42
C PHE A 82 7.82 -11.96 1.50
N LEU A 83 7.63 -10.69 1.85
CA LEU A 83 6.79 -9.79 1.06
C LEU A 83 7.40 -9.53 -0.32
N SER A 84 8.70 -9.31 -0.40
CA SER A 84 9.38 -9.05 -1.67
C SER A 84 9.29 -10.23 -2.62
N ASP A 85 9.32 -11.46 -2.09
CA ASP A 85 9.25 -12.67 -2.90
C ASP A 85 7.83 -12.99 -3.38
N ASN A 86 6.81 -12.52 -2.67
CA ASN A 86 5.42 -12.91 -2.95
C ASN A 86 4.55 -11.80 -3.52
N THR A 87 4.94 -10.54 -3.35
CA THR A 87 4.12 -9.42 -3.80
C THR A 87 4.97 -8.18 -4.09
N TYR A 88 4.32 -7.14 -4.57
CA TYR A 88 4.95 -5.84 -4.80
C TYR A 88 4.72 -4.96 -3.57
N VAL A 89 5.80 -4.55 -2.93
CA VAL A 89 5.77 -3.68 -1.75
C VAL A 89 5.98 -2.24 -2.21
N LEU A 90 5.00 -1.37 -1.95
CA LEU A 90 5.09 0.04 -2.30
C LEU A 90 5.99 0.80 -1.32
N GLY A 91 5.97 0.42 -0.07
CA GLY A 91 6.79 1.06 0.96
C GLY A 91 6.39 0.65 2.35
N SER A 92 7.01 1.30 3.33
CA SER A 92 6.71 1.04 4.75
C SER A 92 6.87 2.33 5.54
N HIS A 93 6.25 2.38 6.71
CA HIS A 93 6.43 3.48 7.65
C HIS A 93 6.35 2.94 9.07
N GLU A 94 6.88 3.72 10.01
CA GLU A 94 6.78 3.39 11.44
C GLU A 94 6.00 4.50 12.13
N THR A 95 4.93 4.12 12.82
CA THR A 95 4.06 5.04 13.52
C THR A 95 3.81 4.50 14.92
N LYS A 96 4.09 5.29 15.94
CA LYS A 96 3.93 4.92 17.35
C LYS A 96 4.71 3.64 17.71
N GLY A 97 5.88 3.45 17.11
CA GLY A 97 6.74 2.30 17.35
C GLY A 97 6.30 1.02 16.65
N ILE A 98 5.29 1.09 15.79
CA ILE A 98 4.79 -0.06 15.03
C ILE A 98 5.13 0.16 13.56
N LYS A 99 5.74 -0.84 12.93
CA LYS A 99 6.07 -0.79 11.51
C LYS A 99 4.93 -1.34 10.67
N TYR A 100 4.53 -0.60 9.65
CA TYR A 100 3.46 -0.95 8.72
C TYR A 100 4.02 -1.07 7.32
N PHE A 101 3.45 -1.97 6.53
CA PHE A 101 3.82 -2.15 5.13
C PHE A 101 2.61 -1.89 4.24
N ILE A 102 2.84 -1.24 3.12
CA ILE A 102 1.83 -1.05 2.08
C ILE A 102 2.26 -1.90 0.89
N PHE A 103 1.42 -2.89 0.54
CA PHE A 103 1.77 -3.88 -0.46
C PHE A 103 0.54 -4.31 -1.26
N GLN A 104 0.79 -4.89 -2.42
CA GLN A 104 -0.27 -5.45 -3.24
C GLN A 104 -0.76 -6.75 -2.63
N GLN A 105 -2.07 -6.93 -2.54
CA GLN A 105 -2.67 -8.14 -1.97
C GLN A 105 -2.32 -9.37 -2.81
N PHE A 106 -2.11 -10.48 -2.13
CA PHE A 106 -1.72 -11.74 -2.79
C PHE A 106 -2.33 -12.97 -2.11
#